data_a40c21f97cb1d4af8579a9a6c9d63601
#
_entry.id   a40c21f97cb1d4af8579a9a6c9d63601
#
_cell.length_a   1.000
_cell.length_b   1.000
_cell.length_c   1.000
_cell.angle_alpha   90.00
_cell.angle_beta   90.00
_cell.angle_gamma   90.00
#
_symmetry.space_group_name_H-M   'P 1'
#
loop_
_entity.id
_entity.type
_entity.pdbx_description
1 polymer ?
#
loop_
_entity_poly.entity_id
_entity_poly.type
_entity_poly.pdbx_seq_one_letter_code
_entity_poly.pdbx_strand_id
1 'polypeptide(L)'
;MVEQLALDEDVQTILTTTKAGQKMTENEVYPAVLKKLVAVAGLDTENIQGVFTADLDSNASITSAGGISGDDYDCTTRTWYSCTQTGETMLTKTYVAASTGKTILSAVTPVFDEKDTVVGVVGIDVGLDTVMNMMGNYTIGANGYSMLLTSDGTFVYHPNADLIDTMIQDMNISDSVSTAISNQSEQLLKYKVNGEQKMEDSKKQMAQM
;
A
#
# COMPACT_ATOMS: atom_id res chain seq x y z
N MET A 1 -11.30 -0.55 3.39
CA MET A 1 -11.35 -1.91 2.78
C MET A 1 -10.20 -2.78 3.29
N VAL A 2 -8.93 -2.41 3.10
CA VAL A 2 -7.80 -3.22 3.57
C VAL A 2 -7.81 -3.42 5.10
N GLU A 3 -8.12 -2.40 5.86
CA GLU A 3 -8.25 -2.48 7.33
C GLU A 3 -9.41 -3.40 7.77
N GLN A 4 -10.52 -3.41 7.04
CA GLN A 4 -11.63 -4.32 7.33
C GLN A 4 -11.24 -5.78 7.05
N LEU A 5 -10.44 -6.02 6.02
CA LEU A 5 -9.92 -7.35 5.73
C LEU A 5 -8.96 -7.84 6.82
N ALA A 6 -8.17 -6.94 7.41
CA ALA A 6 -7.27 -7.26 8.53
C ALA A 6 -8.03 -7.65 9.82
N LEU A 7 -9.27 -7.20 9.97
CA LEU A 7 -10.14 -7.53 11.11
C LEU A 7 -11.00 -8.78 10.87
N ASP A 8 -10.88 -9.40 9.69
CA ASP A 8 -11.65 -10.59 9.37
C ASP A 8 -11.16 -11.81 10.17
N GLU A 9 -12.09 -12.53 10.79
CA GLU A 9 -11.79 -13.66 11.69
C GLU A 9 -11.00 -14.79 11.01
N ASP A 10 -11.31 -15.14 9.74
CA ASP A 10 -10.58 -16.20 9.05
C ASP A 10 -9.16 -15.74 8.68
N VAL A 11 -9.00 -14.46 8.31
CA VAL A 11 -7.68 -13.87 8.02
C VAL A 11 -6.83 -13.84 9.29
N GLN A 12 -7.40 -13.41 10.41
CA GLN A 12 -6.69 -13.44 11.70
C GLN A 12 -6.36 -14.88 12.11
N THR A 13 -7.30 -15.81 11.94
CA THR A 13 -7.11 -17.21 12.30
C THR A 13 -5.96 -17.84 11.49
N ILE A 14 -5.92 -17.67 10.17
CA ILE A 14 -4.86 -18.28 9.35
C ILE A 14 -3.47 -17.73 9.73
N LEU A 15 -3.38 -16.43 10.01
CA LEU A 15 -2.12 -15.76 10.37
C LEU A 15 -1.65 -16.03 11.79
N THR A 16 -2.56 -16.40 12.71
CA THR A 16 -2.20 -16.71 14.11
C THR A 16 -1.97 -18.20 14.34
N THR A 17 -2.54 -19.07 13.50
CA THR A 17 -2.50 -20.52 13.69
C THR A 17 -1.51 -21.25 12.76
N THR A 18 -1.17 -20.69 11.61
CA THR A 18 -0.11 -21.23 10.74
C THR A 18 1.25 -20.94 11.39
N LYS A 19 2.10 -21.97 11.52
CA LYS A 19 3.41 -21.85 12.18
C LYS A 19 4.55 -22.06 11.20
N ALA A 20 5.75 -21.64 11.62
CA ALA A 20 6.96 -21.87 10.86
C ALA A 20 7.08 -23.34 10.40
N GLY A 21 7.32 -23.51 9.10
CA GLY A 21 7.42 -24.83 8.46
C GLY A 21 6.08 -25.48 8.09
N GLN A 22 4.94 -24.85 8.40
CA GLN A 22 3.62 -25.30 7.93
C GLN A 22 3.24 -24.56 6.65
N LYS A 23 2.44 -25.21 5.81
CA LYS A 23 1.89 -24.57 4.61
C LYS A 23 0.55 -23.94 4.93
N MET A 24 0.36 -22.68 4.57
CA MET A 24 -0.92 -22.00 4.73
C MET A 24 -2.08 -22.76 4.06
N THR A 25 -1.82 -23.49 2.97
CA THR A 25 -2.82 -24.31 2.25
C THR A 25 -3.32 -25.51 3.05
N GLU A 26 -2.60 -25.94 4.08
CA GLU A 26 -3.00 -27.04 4.96
C GLU A 26 -3.83 -26.55 6.16
N ASN A 27 -3.96 -25.23 6.32
CA ASN A 27 -4.78 -24.64 7.36
C ASN A 27 -6.28 -24.78 7.04
N GLU A 28 -7.09 -25.17 8.03
CA GLU A 28 -8.52 -25.43 7.84
C GLU A 28 -9.30 -24.24 7.30
N VAL A 29 -8.91 -23.01 7.64
CA VAL A 29 -9.58 -21.79 7.18
C VAL A 29 -9.07 -21.28 5.82
N TYR A 30 -8.03 -21.91 5.24
CA TYR A 30 -7.48 -21.48 3.94
C TYR A 30 -8.54 -21.30 2.84
N PRO A 31 -9.51 -22.23 2.62
CA PRO A 31 -10.52 -22.05 1.58
C PRO A 31 -11.43 -20.84 1.83
N ALA A 32 -11.71 -20.52 3.09
CA ALA A 32 -12.53 -19.36 3.45
C ALA A 32 -11.75 -18.06 3.21
N VAL A 33 -10.48 -18.01 3.59
CA VAL A 33 -9.58 -16.86 3.32
C VAL A 33 -9.47 -16.63 1.82
N LEU A 34 -9.13 -17.65 1.03
CA LEU A 34 -9.03 -17.52 -0.42
C LEU A 34 -10.32 -16.97 -1.04
N LYS A 35 -11.49 -17.50 -0.63
CA LYS A 35 -12.78 -17.02 -1.10
C LYS A 35 -12.99 -15.53 -0.78
N LYS A 36 -12.56 -15.04 0.38
CA LYS A 36 -12.64 -13.64 0.76
C LYS A 36 -11.71 -12.76 -0.07
N LEU A 37 -10.46 -13.17 -0.27
CA LEU A 37 -9.52 -12.45 -1.12
C LEU A 37 -10.09 -12.31 -2.55
N VAL A 38 -10.65 -13.39 -3.10
CA VAL A 38 -11.31 -13.38 -4.43
C VAL A 38 -12.52 -12.46 -4.45
N ALA A 39 -13.34 -12.49 -3.41
CA ALA A 39 -14.52 -11.63 -3.32
C ALA A 39 -14.15 -10.15 -3.26
N VAL A 40 -13.12 -9.79 -2.49
CA VAL A 40 -12.63 -8.40 -2.42
C VAL A 40 -12.02 -7.97 -3.75
N ALA A 41 -11.23 -8.82 -4.41
CA ALA A 41 -10.69 -8.54 -5.74
C ALA A 41 -11.81 -8.35 -6.79
N GLY A 42 -12.92 -9.04 -6.62
CA GLY A 42 -14.09 -8.95 -7.50
C GLY A 42 -14.95 -7.69 -7.30
N LEU A 43 -14.73 -6.89 -6.25
CA LEU A 43 -15.50 -5.66 -6.01
C LEU A 43 -15.21 -4.57 -7.04
N ASP A 44 -13.99 -4.52 -7.55
CA ASP A 44 -13.57 -3.58 -8.56
C ASP A 44 -12.45 -4.19 -9.42
N THR A 45 -12.85 -5.01 -10.40
CA THR A 45 -11.92 -5.74 -11.27
C THR A 45 -11.16 -4.85 -12.25
N GLU A 46 -11.57 -3.60 -12.42
CA GLU A 46 -10.88 -2.61 -13.25
C GLU A 46 -9.66 -2.05 -12.52
N ASN A 47 -9.80 -1.74 -11.24
CA ASN A 47 -8.80 -1.02 -10.46
C ASN A 47 -7.98 -1.94 -9.54
N ILE A 48 -8.59 -2.97 -8.96
CA ILE A 48 -7.90 -3.95 -8.11
C ILE A 48 -7.21 -4.99 -8.98
N GLN A 49 -5.88 -5.03 -8.91
CA GLN A 49 -5.06 -5.99 -9.65
C GLN A 49 -4.83 -7.29 -8.86
N GLY A 50 -4.99 -7.25 -7.55
CA GLY A 50 -4.84 -8.39 -6.66
C GLY A 50 -5.16 -8.04 -5.22
N VAL A 51 -5.46 -9.08 -4.44
CA VAL A 51 -5.62 -8.99 -2.98
C VAL A 51 -4.80 -10.12 -2.40
N PHE A 52 -4.06 -9.85 -1.32
CA PHE A 52 -3.22 -10.86 -0.71
C PHE A 52 -3.23 -10.78 0.82
N THR A 53 -2.84 -11.88 1.43
CA THR A 53 -2.41 -11.93 2.83
C THR A 53 -1.07 -12.64 2.91
N ALA A 54 -0.20 -12.17 3.80
CA ALA A 54 1.12 -12.74 4.03
C ALA A 54 1.31 -13.03 5.51
N ASP A 55 1.80 -14.22 5.81
CA ASP A 55 2.05 -14.71 7.15
C ASP A 55 3.55 -14.65 7.47
N LEU A 56 3.89 -14.01 8.59
CA LEU A 56 5.29 -13.83 9.00
C LEU A 56 5.91 -15.09 9.58
N ASP A 57 5.13 -15.93 10.27
CA ASP A 57 5.63 -17.16 10.89
C ASP A 57 6.00 -18.22 9.86
N SER A 58 5.11 -18.49 8.90
CA SER A 58 5.35 -19.46 7.83
C SER A 58 6.15 -18.89 6.67
N ASN A 59 6.37 -17.56 6.65
CA ASN A 59 7.06 -16.83 5.58
C ASN A 59 6.42 -17.10 4.21
N ALA A 60 5.09 -17.00 4.14
CA ALA A 60 4.30 -17.35 2.96
C ALA A 60 3.20 -16.31 2.70
N SER A 61 2.71 -16.28 1.46
CA SER A 61 1.64 -15.37 1.04
C SER A 61 0.61 -16.12 0.17
N ILE A 62 -0.65 -15.78 0.37
CA ILE A 62 -1.79 -16.22 -0.45
C ILE A 62 -2.29 -15.04 -1.25
N THR A 63 -2.61 -15.24 -2.52
CA THR A 63 -3.17 -14.20 -3.39
C THR A 63 -4.58 -14.57 -3.87
N SER A 64 -5.38 -13.57 -4.22
CA SER A 64 -6.72 -13.74 -4.82
C SER A 64 -6.70 -14.49 -6.15
N ALA A 65 -5.55 -14.59 -6.82
CA ALA A 65 -5.38 -15.43 -8.01
C ALA A 65 -5.30 -16.94 -7.68
N GLY A 66 -5.41 -17.33 -6.42
CA GLY A 66 -5.25 -18.71 -5.96
C GLY A 66 -3.79 -19.16 -5.86
N GLY A 67 -2.84 -18.25 -6.09
CA GLY A 67 -1.42 -18.52 -5.93
C GLY A 67 -1.00 -18.50 -4.48
N ILE A 68 -0.06 -19.39 -4.15
CA ILE A 68 0.72 -19.32 -2.91
C ILE A 68 2.17 -19.04 -3.29
N SER A 69 2.87 -18.31 -2.43
CA SER A 69 4.29 -18.03 -2.63
C SER A 69 5.12 -19.32 -2.66
N GLY A 70 6.20 -19.30 -3.45
CA GLY A 70 7.16 -20.43 -3.49
C GLY A 70 7.99 -20.56 -2.22
N ASP A 71 8.75 -21.64 -2.12
CA ASP A 71 9.58 -21.97 -0.95
C ASP A 71 10.73 -20.96 -0.73
N ASP A 72 11.09 -20.18 -1.73
CA ASP A 72 12.10 -19.11 -1.70
C ASP A 72 11.53 -17.73 -1.37
N TYR A 73 10.25 -17.67 -0.99
CA TYR A 73 9.61 -16.42 -0.65
C TYR A 73 10.14 -15.89 0.68
N ASP A 74 10.50 -14.60 0.69
CA ASP A 74 10.97 -13.91 1.89
C ASP A 74 10.15 -12.64 2.11
N CYS A 75 9.31 -12.65 3.14
CA CYS A 75 8.49 -11.53 3.56
C CYS A 75 9.32 -10.26 3.81
N THR A 76 10.53 -10.40 4.37
CA THR A 76 11.37 -9.26 4.76
C THR A 76 11.89 -8.46 3.58
N THR A 77 11.91 -9.06 2.39
CA THR A 77 12.37 -8.42 1.15
C THR A 77 11.26 -7.69 0.41
N ARG A 78 10.01 -7.78 0.89
CA ARG A 78 8.86 -7.21 0.19
C ARG A 78 8.66 -5.74 0.52
N THR A 79 8.21 -4.96 -0.47
CA THR A 79 7.94 -3.52 -0.32
C THR A 79 6.93 -3.22 0.79
N TRP A 80 6.00 -4.13 1.05
CA TRP A 80 4.99 -4.00 2.10
C TRP A 80 5.52 -4.32 3.51
N TYR A 81 6.71 -4.93 3.63
CA TYR A 81 7.23 -5.37 4.94
C TYR A 81 7.40 -4.22 5.93
N SER A 82 7.67 -3.02 5.46
CA SER A 82 7.81 -1.83 6.31
C SER A 82 6.56 -1.54 7.15
N CYS A 83 5.35 -1.91 6.70
CA CYS A 83 4.12 -1.72 7.48
C CYS A 83 4.11 -2.56 8.78
N THR A 84 4.82 -3.70 8.80
CA THR A 84 4.95 -4.55 9.99
C THR A 84 5.80 -3.88 11.08
N GLN A 85 6.68 -2.98 10.70
CA GLN A 85 7.58 -2.27 11.59
C GLN A 85 6.95 -0.98 12.13
N THR A 86 6.15 -0.31 11.30
CA THR A 86 5.42 0.90 11.72
C THR A 86 4.14 0.57 12.49
N GLY A 87 3.55 -0.60 12.24
CA GLY A 87 2.24 -0.97 12.79
C GLY A 87 1.08 -0.18 12.19
N GLU A 88 1.29 0.52 11.07
CA GLU A 88 0.31 1.41 10.46
C GLU A 88 -0.08 0.96 9.05
N THR A 89 -1.32 1.28 8.65
CA THR A 89 -1.77 1.17 7.26
C THR A 89 -0.99 2.15 6.40
N MET A 90 -0.47 1.68 5.26
CA MET A 90 0.33 2.51 4.38
C MET A 90 0.16 2.14 2.90
N LEU A 91 0.57 3.06 2.01
CA LEU A 91 0.82 2.76 0.61
C LEU A 91 2.29 2.37 0.43
N THR A 92 2.53 1.33 -0.36
CA THR A 92 3.91 0.96 -0.74
C THR A 92 4.44 1.92 -1.82
N LYS A 93 5.75 1.92 -2.01
CA LYS A 93 6.34 2.38 -3.28
C LYS A 93 5.85 1.52 -4.42
N THR A 94 6.00 2.02 -5.65
CA THR A 94 5.65 1.22 -6.82
C THR A 94 6.62 0.04 -6.96
N TYR A 95 6.12 -1.06 -7.49
CA TYR A 95 6.92 -2.24 -7.79
C TYR A 95 6.29 -3.06 -8.91
N VAL A 96 7.06 -3.98 -9.50
CA VAL A 96 6.55 -4.85 -10.55
C VAL A 96 5.92 -6.09 -9.91
N ALA A 97 4.62 -6.28 -10.15
CA ALA A 97 3.89 -7.46 -9.66
C ALA A 97 4.45 -8.74 -10.30
N ALA A 98 4.89 -9.69 -9.48
CA ALA A 98 5.45 -10.95 -9.96
C ALA A 98 4.46 -11.79 -10.80
N SER A 99 3.15 -11.66 -10.51
CA SER A 99 2.09 -12.41 -11.19
C SER A 99 1.70 -11.84 -12.55
N THR A 100 1.82 -10.51 -12.75
CA THR A 100 1.30 -9.84 -13.95
C THR A 100 2.37 -9.09 -14.74
N GLY A 101 3.54 -8.82 -14.16
CA GLY A 101 4.58 -8.00 -14.78
C GLY A 101 4.20 -6.50 -14.88
N LYS A 102 3.06 -6.08 -14.32
CA LYS A 102 2.61 -4.69 -14.33
C LYS A 102 3.20 -3.93 -13.15
N THR A 103 3.43 -2.63 -13.34
CA THR A 103 3.76 -1.74 -12.23
C THR A 103 2.52 -1.47 -11.40
N ILE A 104 2.63 -1.77 -10.12
CA ILE A 104 1.57 -1.62 -9.13
C ILE A 104 2.09 -0.91 -7.88
N LEU A 105 1.19 -0.51 -7.03
CA LEU A 105 1.42 -0.20 -5.62
C LEU A 105 0.36 -0.92 -4.80
N SER A 106 0.63 -1.11 -3.51
CA SER A 106 -0.32 -1.77 -2.62
C SER A 106 -0.71 -0.87 -1.46
N ALA A 107 -2.01 -0.85 -1.16
CA ALA A 107 -2.47 -0.44 0.15
C ALA A 107 -2.34 -1.64 1.09
N VAL A 108 -1.58 -1.50 2.15
CA VAL A 108 -1.25 -2.58 3.08
C VAL A 108 -1.53 -2.20 4.52
N THR A 109 -1.94 -3.18 5.31
CA THR A 109 -2.17 -3.00 6.74
C THR A 109 -1.66 -4.22 7.51
N PRO A 110 -1.02 -4.02 8.66
CA PRO A 110 -0.60 -5.12 9.52
C PRO A 110 -1.81 -5.79 10.17
N VAL A 111 -1.68 -7.09 10.42
CA VAL A 111 -2.65 -7.88 11.18
C VAL A 111 -2.02 -8.22 12.53
N PHE A 112 -2.75 -7.94 13.60
CA PHE A 112 -2.29 -8.15 14.97
C PHE A 112 -2.97 -9.36 15.60
N ASP A 113 -2.26 -10.05 16.47
CA ASP A 113 -2.83 -11.05 17.36
C ASP A 113 -3.50 -10.39 18.60
N GLU A 114 -4.05 -11.22 19.49
CA GLU A 114 -4.68 -10.77 20.76
C GLU A 114 -3.69 -10.07 21.74
N LYS A 115 -2.39 -10.13 21.47
CA LYS A 115 -1.32 -9.55 22.29
C LYS A 115 -0.70 -8.31 21.64
N ASP A 116 -1.37 -7.74 20.64
CA ASP A 116 -0.87 -6.62 19.84
C ASP A 116 0.48 -6.92 19.12
N THR A 117 0.73 -8.19 18.79
CA THR A 117 1.89 -8.57 17.98
C THR A 117 1.50 -8.65 16.52
N VAL A 118 2.30 -8.07 15.62
CA VAL A 118 2.07 -8.20 14.18
C VAL A 118 2.39 -9.63 13.77
N VAL A 119 1.39 -10.34 13.24
CA VAL A 119 1.51 -11.74 12.78
C VAL A 119 1.54 -11.85 11.26
N GLY A 120 1.09 -10.83 10.56
CA GLY A 120 1.04 -10.82 9.11
C GLY A 120 0.58 -9.49 8.55
N VAL A 121 0.29 -9.50 7.25
CA VAL A 121 -0.15 -8.34 6.49
C VAL A 121 -1.26 -8.74 5.55
N VAL A 122 -2.23 -7.86 5.34
CA VAL A 122 -3.13 -7.90 4.19
C VAL A 122 -2.84 -6.74 3.26
N GLY A 123 -3.03 -6.94 1.96
CA GLY A 123 -2.78 -5.92 0.96
C GLY A 123 -3.73 -6.00 -0.23
N ILE A 124 -3.97 -4.84 -0.82
CA ILE A 124 -4.74 -4.67 -2.06
C ILE A 124 -3.82 -3.99 -3.07
N ASP A 125 -3.59 -4.68 -4.17
CA ASP A 125 -2.75 -4.22 -5.28
C ASP A 125 -3.58 -3.38 -6.24
N VAL A 126 -3.08 -2.19 -6.57
CA VAL A 126 -3.69 -1.25 -7.52
C VAL A 126 -2.70 -0.96 -8.63
N GLY A 127 -3.17 -0.95 -9.87
CA GLY A 127 -2.33 -0.60 -11.02
C GLY A 127 -1.86 0.86 -10.95
N LEU A 128 -0.61 1.13 -11.27
CA LEU A 128 -0.11 2.50 -11.33
C LEU A 128 -0.90 3.34 -12.35
N ASP A 129 -1.27 2.75 -13.49
CA ASP A 129 -2.10 3.42 -14.50
C ASP A 129 -3.45 3.87 -13.93
N THR A 130 -4.06 3.08 -13.06
CA THR A 130 -5.28 3.45 -12.35
C THR A 130 -5.08 4.67 -11.48
N VAL A 131 -4.01 4.68 -10.68
CA VAL A 131 -3.67 5.84 -9.83
C VAL A 131 -3.40 7.07 -10.69
N MET A 132 -2.65 6.92 -11.77
CA MET A 132 -2.36 8.02 -12.70
C MET A 132 -3.65 8.59 -13.32
N ASN A 133 -4.58 7.74 -13.75
CA ASN A 133 -5.86 8.17 -14.32
C ASN A 133 -6.74 8.85 -13.26
N MET A 134 -6.83 8.30 -12.06
CA MET A 134 -7.60 8.90 -10.97
C MET A 134 -7.05 10.29 -10.61
N MET A 135 -5.75 10.38 -10.36
CA MET A 135 -5.08 11.61 -9.91
C MET A 135 -5.05 12.68 -11.03
N GLY A 136 -4.87 12.26 -12.28
CA GLY A 136 -4.86 13.17 -13.44
C GLY A 136 -6.20 13.88 -13.67
N ASN A 137 -7.30 13.32 -13.17
CA ASN A 137 -8.62 13.94 -13.24
C ASN A 137 -8.84 15.03 -12.17
N TYR A 138 -7.97 15.12 -11.15
CA TYR A 138 -8.06 16.16 -10.13
C TYR A 138 -7.32 17.42 -10.60
N THR A 139 -8.07 18.43 -11.03
CA THR A 139 -7.54 19.76 -11.36
C THR A 139 -7.88 20.74 -10.24
N ILE A 140 -6.91 21.54 -9.83
CA ILE A 140 -7.07 22.55 -8.78
C ILE A 140 -6.93 23.93 -9.43
N GLY A 141 -8.05 24.62 -9.62
CA GLY A 141 -8.05 25.89 -10.33
C GLY A 141 -7.59 25.74 -11.80
N ALA A 142 -7.00 26.80 -12.36
CA ALA A 142 -6.58 26.82 -13.76
C ALA A 142 -5.21 26.15 -14.01
N ASN A 143 -4.33 26.12 -13.02
CA ASN A 143 -2.94 25.69 -13.17
C ASN A 143 -2.45 24.77 -12.05
N GLY A 144 -3.34 24.37 -11.15
CA GLY A 144 -2.99 23.46 -10.05
C GLY A 144 -3.08 21.99 -10.49
N TYR A 145 -2.36 21.16 -9.81
CA TYR A 145 -2.37 19.71 -10.00
C TYR A 145 -2.33 19.00 -8.64
N SER A 146 -2.70 17.75 -8.66
CA SER A 146 -2.60 16.86 -7.51
C SER A 146 -1.29 16.06 -7.58
N MET A 147 -0.81 15.63 -6.43
CA MET A 147 0.27 14.65 -6.30
C MET A 147 -0.05 13.68 -5.16
N LEU A 148 0.49 12.49 -5.21
CA LEU A 148 0.35 11.48 -4.19
C LEU A 148 1.74 11.07 -3.71
N LEU A 149 1.92 11.06 -2.39
CA LEU A 149 3.16 10.66 -1.75
C LEU A 149 2.89 9.55 -0.74
N THR A 150 3.89 8.70 -0.55
CA THR A 150 3.94 7.81 0.61
C THR A 150 4.23 8.61 1.88
N SER A 151 4.08 7.99 3.04
CA SER A 151 4.35 8.64 4.33
C SER A 151 5.82 9.08 4.51
N ASP A 152 6.75 8.46 3.80
CA ASP A 152 8.17 8.85 3.79
C ASP A 152 8.50 9.97 2.79
N GLY A 153 7.49 10.45 2.03
CA GLY A 153 7.64 11.53 1.06
C GLY A 153 8.10 11.07 -0.33
N THR A 154 7.97 9.79 -0.67
CA THR A 154 8.24 9.28 -2.02
C THR A 154 7.03 9.57 -2.92
N PHE A 155 7.26 10.10 -4.12
CA PHE A 155 6.18 10.33 -5.09
C PHE A 155 5.65 9.01 -5.65
N VAL A 156 4.38 8.75 -5.40
CA VAL A 156 3.59 7.68 -6.05
C VAL A 156 2.98 8.20 -7.34
N TYR A 157 2.52 9.46 -7.32
CA TYR A 157 2.00 10.16 -8.49
C TYR A 157 2.50 11.61 -8.51
N HIS A 158 2.93 12.03 -9.68
CA HIS A 158 3.20 13.42 -10.02
C HIS A 158 2.91 13.62 -11.51
N PRO A 159 2.39 14.79 -11.99
CA PRO A 159 2.20 15.07 -13.41
C PRO A 159 3.47 14.97 -14.25
N ASN A 160 4.63 15.27 -13.65
CA ASN A 160 5.94 14.93 -14.23
C ASN A 160 6.32 13.53 -13.82
N ALA A 161 6.25 12.57 -14.76
CA ALA A 161 6.55 11.16 -14.53
C ALA A 161 8.00 10.90 -14.07
N ASP A 162 8.96 11.78 -14.39
CA ASP A 162 10.36 11.65 -13.95
C ASP A 162 10.51 11.76 -12.42
N LEU A 163 9.51 12.28 -11.72
CA LEU A 163 9.52 12.40 -10.27
C LEU A 163 8.93 11.19 -9.55
N ILE A 164 8.27 10.27 -10.25
CA ILE A 164 7.73 9.04 -9.64
C ILE A 164 8.89 8.23 -9.06
N ASP A 165 8.68 7.69 -7.85
CA ASP A 165 9.68 6.96 -7.05
C ASP A 165 10.88 7.80 -6.56
N THR A 166 10.88 9.13 -6.78
CA THR A 166 11.85 10.03 -6.15
C THR A 166 11.30 10.60 -4.84
N MET A 167 12.18 11.09 -3.98
CA MET A 167 11.76 11.68 -2.71
C MET A 167 11.53 13.19 -2.86
N ILE A 168 10.51 13.71 -2.20
CA ILE A 168 10.21 15.13 -2.20
C ILE A 168 11.34 15.96 -1.57
N GLN A 169 12.11 15.37 -0.66
CA GLN A 169 13.28 16.00 -0.05
C GLN A 169 14.42 16.26 -1.06
N ASP A 170 14.48 15.50 -2.15
CA ASP A 170 15.47 15.69 -3.22
C ASP A 170 15.10 16.87 -4.13
N MET A 171 13.86 17.33 -4.06
CA MET A 171 13.44 18.56 -4.69
C MET A 171 13.90 19.73 -3.82
N ASN A 172 14.42 20.77 -4.42
CA ASN A 172 14.87 21.98 -3.71
C ASN A 172 13.67 22.79 -3.18
N ILE A 173 12.92 22.19 -2.24
CA ILE A 173 11.71 22.70 -1.60
C ILE A 173 12.08 23.22 -0.19
N SER A 174 11.31 24.19 0.31
CA SER A 174 11.54 24.71 1.66
C SER A 174 11.32 23.61 2.72
N ASP A 175 12.15 23.63 3.76
CA ASP A 175 12.07 22.71 4.91
C ASP A 175 10.67 22.62 5.53
N SER A 176 9.88 23.70 5.45
CA SER A 176 8.50 23.72 5.96
C SER A 176 7.58 22.75 5.24
N VAL A 177 7.77 22.55 3.93
CA VAL A 177 6.97 21.60 3.13
C VAL A 177 7.40 20.17 3.44
N SER A 178 8.71 19.90 3.44
CA SER A 178 9.24 18.59 3.80
C SER A 178 8.81 18.17 5.20
N THR A 179 8.84 19.09 6.16
CA THR A 179 8.38 18.85 7.54
C THR A 179 6.88 18.58 7.60
N ALA A 180 6.07 19.35 6.88
CA ALA A 180 4.62 19.17 6.87
C ALA A 180 4.22 17.81 6.30
N ILE A 181 4.90 17.37 5.23
CA ILE A 181 4.66 16.07 4.61
C ILE A 181 5.10 14.95 5.55
N SER A 182 6.29 15.02 6.12
CA SER A 182 6.79 14.02 7.08
C SER A 182 5.91 13.90 8.32
N ASN A 183 5.30 15.00 8.76
CA ASN A 183 4.37 15.02 9.88
C ASN A 183 2.92 14.70 9.46
N GLN A 184 2.66 14.42 8.19
CA GLN A 184 1.32 14.21 7.64
C GLN A 184 0.33 15.32 8.05
N SER A 185 0.82 16.56 8.11
CA SER A 185 0.05 17.71 8.56
C SER A 185 -0.95 18.15 7.50
N GLU A 186 -2.21 18.32 7.88
CA GLU A 186 -3.23 18.91 7.01
C GLU A 186 -3.15 20.43 7.13
N GLN A 187 -2.55 21.08 6.15
CA GLN A 187 -2.42 22.54 6.17
C GLN A 187 -2.22 23.12 4.75
N LEU A 188 -2.57 24.40 4.65
CA LEU A 188 -2.29 25.16 3.44
C LEU A 188 -0.88 25.76 3.53
N LEU A 189 0.01 25.30 2.65
CA LEU A 189 1.39 25.75 2.59
C LEU A 189 1.62 26.66 1.40
N LYS A 190 2.41 27.72 1.60
CA LYS A 190 2.92 28.58 0.53
C LYS A 190 4.43 28.45 0.48
N TYR A 191 4.94 28.01 -0.66
CA TYR A 191 6.36 27.76 -0.84
C TYR A 191 6.83 28.14 -2.26
N LYS A 192 8.12 28.12 -2.47
CA LYS A 192 8.73 28.37 -3.78
C LYS A 192 9.45 27.14 -4.26
N VAL A 193 9.25 26.80 -5.55
CA VAL A 193 10.03 25.80 -6.27
C VAL A 193 10.60 26.47 -7.50
N ASN A 194 11.91 26.40 -7.66
CA ASN A 194 12.64 27.02 -8.79
C ASN A 194 12.28 28.49 -9.03
N GLY A 195 12.00 29.23 -7.95
CA GLY A 195 11.63 30.65 -8.00
C GLY A 195 10.14 30.94 -8.26
N GLU A 196 9.34 29.95 -8.60
CA GLU A 196 7.88 30.06 -8.71
C GLU A 196 7.20 29.84 -7.38
N GLN A 197 6.24 30.71 -7.05
CA GLN A 197 5.44 30.55 -5.84
C GLN A 197 4.39 29.47 -6.06
N LYS A 198 4.38 28.49 -5.19
CA LYS A 198 3.38 27.42 -5.12
C LYS A 198 2.54 27.55 -3.87
N MET A 199 1.33 27.01 -3.91
CA MET A 199 0.44 26.89 -2.75
C MET A 199 -0.09 25.47 -2.77
N GLU A 200 0.07 24.79 -1.65
CA GLU A 200 -0.33 23.40 -1.47
C GLU A 200 -1.31 23.27 -0.31
N ASP A 201 -2.37 22.52 -0.52
CA ASP A 201 -3.28 22.05 0.51
C ASP A 201 -2.98 20.56 0.72
N SER A 202 -2.23 20.25 1.78
CA SER A 202 -1.90 18.88 2.12
C SER A 202 -3.05 18.26 2.91
N LYS A 203 -3.52 17.10 2.48
CA LYS A 203 -4.52 16.30 3.19
C LYS A 203 -3.99 14.89 3.36
N LYS A 204 -4.12 14.38 4.60
CA LYS A 204 -3.96 12.95 4.86
C LYS A 204 -5.12 12.22 4.19
N GLN A 205 -4.87 11.59 3.07
CA GLN A 205 -5.84 10.66 2.50
C GLN A 205 -5.65 9.32 3.22
N MET A 206 -6.48 9.07 4.23
CA MET A 206 -6.64 7.71 4.73
C MET A 206 -7.15 6.86 3.56
N ALA A 207 -6.52 5.71 3.35
CA ALA A 207 -6.86 4.78 2.29
C ALA A 207 -8.33 4.32 2.44
N GLN A 208 -9.25 5.09 1.87
CA GLN A 208 -10.65 4.75 1.68
C GLN A 208 -10.82 4.19 0.25
N MET A 209 -9.94 3.29 -0.14
CA MET A 209 -10.18 2.43 -1.30
C MET A 209 -10.66 1.06 -0.85
#